data_3967640b335de979f5dfcd256ed3361b
#
_entry.id   3967640b335de979f5dfcd256ed3361b
#
_cell.length_a   1.000
_cell.length_b   1.000
_cell.length_c   1.000
_cell.angle_alpha   90.00
_cell.angle_beta   90.00
_cell.angle_gamma   90.00
#
_symmetry.space_group_name_H-M   'P 1'
#
loop_
_entity.id
_entity.type
_entity.pdbx_description
1 polymer ?
#
loop_
_entity_poly.entity_id
_entity_poly.type
_entity_poly.pdbx_seq_one_letter_code
_entity_poly.pdbx_strand_id
1 'polypeptide(L)' 'MYDQTFIINGMHCEACTKLSAKRIKTIDGVADATVDLSSRIATISSERPLAVDDINIVLTDSDYRAEEYHA' A
#
# COMPACT_ATOMS: atom_id res chain seq x y z
N MET A 1 -1.99 -16.25 -6.74
CA MET A 1 -2.04 -15.00 -5.97
C MET A 1 -0.92 -14.08 -6.43
N TYR A 2 -1.17 -12.79 -6.50
CA TYR A 2 -0.20 -11.82 -7.00
C TYR A 2 0.45 -11.08 -5.86
N ASP A 3 1.76 -11.05 -5.83
CA ASP A 3 2.52 -10.26 -4.86
C ASP A 3 3.06 -9.03 -5.57
N GLN A 4 2.63 -7.87 -5.11
CA GLN A 4 3.00 -6.59 -5.73
C GLN A 4 3.65 -5.68 -4.70
N THR A 5 4.54 -4.83 -5.16
CA THR A 5 5.29 -3.92 -4.31
C THR A 5 5.10 -2.49 -4.79
N PHE A 6 4.81 -1.60 -3.85
CA PHE A 6 4.64 -0.17 -4.13
C PHE A 6 5.42 0.64 -3.11
N ILE A 7 5.70 1.89 -3.43
CA ILE A 7 6.30 2.83 -2.51
C ILE A 7 5.21 3.73 -1.97
N ILE A 8 5.16 3.91 -0.65
CA ILE A 8 4.18 4.80 0.00
C ILE A 8 4.92 6.01 0.56
N ASN A 9 4.61 7.17 0.05
CA ASN A 9 5.18 8.43 0.53
C ASN A 9 4.24 9.11 1.52
N GLY A 10 4.80 9.94 2.41
CA GLY A 10 4.03 10.74 3.37
C GLY A 10 3.93 10.12 4.75
N MET A 11 4.48 8.94 4.97
CA MET A 11 4.46 8.28 6.27
C MET A 11 5.60 8.81 7.15
N HIS A 12 5.28 9.11 8.42
CA HIS A 12 6.25 9.67 9.36
C HIS A 12 6.42 8.83 10.63
N CYS A 13 5.59 7.81 10.85
CA CYS A 13 5.66 6.98 12.05
C CYS A 13 5.07 5.59 11.77
N GLU A 14 5.30 4.67 12.70
CA GLU A 14 4.80 3.29 12.54
C GLU A 14 3.28 3.21 12.48
N ALA A 15 2.58 4.09 13.19
CA ALA A 15 1.12 4.13 13.12
C ALA A 15 0.63 4.43 11.70
N CYS A 16 1.40 5.23 10.95
CA CYS A 16 1.10 5.52 9.56
C CYS A 16 1.17 4.27 8.69
N THR A 17 2.17 3.41 8.93
CA THR A 17 2.32 2.17 8.15
C THR A 17 1.15 1.23 8.42
N LYS A 18 0.72 1.13 9.67
CA LYS A 18 -0.41 0.28 10.05
C LYS A 18 -1.70 0.78 9.43
N LEU A 19 -1.91 2.09 9.45
CA LEU A 19 -3.09 2.70 8.85
C LEU A 19 -3.12 2.48 7.33
N SER A 20 -2.00 2.69 6.67
CA SER A 20 -1.88 2.48 5.23
C SER A 20 -2.18 1.02 4.86
N ALA A 21 -1.59 0.07 5.60
CA ALA A 21 -1.84 -1.35 5.37
C ALA A 21 -3.31 -1.70 5.56
N LYS A 22 -3.93 -1.15 6.60
CA LYS A 22 -5.35 -1.38 6.88
C LYS A 22 -6.23 -0.86 5.76
N ARG A 23 -5.93 0.32 5.24
CA ARG A 23 -6.69 0.89 4.12
C ARG A 23 -6.52 0.07 2.85
N ILE A 24 -5.31 -0.39 2.57
CA ILE A 24 -5.05 -1.23 1.41
C ILE A 24 -5.82 -2.54 1.50
N LYS A 25 -5.95 -3.11 2.68
CA LYS A 25 -6.70 -4.35 2.90
C LYS A 25 -8.19 -4.19 2.62
N THR A 26 -8.71 -2.98 2.55
CA THR A 26 -10.13 -2.76 2.19
C THR A 26 -10.40 -2.92 0.70
N ILE A 27 -9.37 -3.01 -0.12
CA ILE A 27 -9.52 -3.21 -1.56
C ILE A 27 -9.97 -4.64 -1.82
N ASP A 28 -10.99 -4.81 -2.67
CA ASP A 28 -11.48 -6.13 -3.05
C ASP A 28 -10.36 -6.95 -3.70
N GLY A 29 -10.21 -8.17 -3.22
CA GLY A 29 -9.20 -9.08 -3.74
C GLY A 29 -7.88 -9.05 -3.01
N VAL A 30 -7.67 -8.10 -2.10
CA VAL A 30 -6.46 -8.06 -1.28
C VAL A 30 -6.55 -9.05 -0.14
N ALA A 31 -5.62 -10.00 -0.11
CA ALA A 31 -5.55 -11.00 0.94
C ALA A 31 -4.71 -10.50 2.13
N ASP A 32 -3.63 -9.78 1.85
CA ASP A 32 -2.76 -9.26 2.89
C ASP A 32 -2.01 -8.02 2.38
N ALA A 33 -1.57 -7.20 3.32
CA ALA A 33 -0.76 -6.03 3.00
C ALA A 33 0.18 -5.72 4.15
N THR A 34 1.45 -5.46 3.82
CA THR A 34 2.48 -5.12 4.80
C THR A 34 3.20 -3.86 4.33
N VAL A 35 3.39 -2.91 5.22
CA VAL A 35 4.08 -1.66 4.90
C VAL A 35 5.24 -1.47 5.84
N ASP A 36 6.41 -1.17 5.29
CA ASP A 36 7.63 -0.90 6.05
C ASP A 36 7.95 0.59 6.05
N LEU A 37 8.10 1.16 7.24
CA LEU A 37 8.40 2.59 7.39
C LEU A 37 9.81 2.94 6.89
N SER A 38 10.79 2.12 7.18
CA SER A 38 12.19 2.41 6.83
C SER A 38 12.41 2.52 5.34
N SER A 39 11.85 1.59 4.58
CA SER A 39 11.99 1.53 3.13
C SER A 39 10.84 2.20 2.40
N ARG A 40 9.75 2.49 3.10
CA ARG A 40 8.51 3.02 2.54
C ARG A 40 7.88 2.06 1.52
N ILE A 41 8.19 0.78 1.62
CA ILE A 41 7.72 -0.24 0.69
C ILE A 41 6.46 -0.91 1.24
N ALA A 42 5.44 -1.00 0.41
CA ALA A 42 4.23 -1.75 0.70
C ALA A 42 4.24 -3.01 -0.13
N THR A 43 4.16 -4.17 0.52
CA THR A 43 4.04 -5.47 -0.14
C THR A 43 2.60 -5.93 0.00
N ILE A 44 1.95 -6.23 -1.12
CA ILE A 44 0.53 -6.56 -1.15
C ILE A 44 0.35 -7.90 -1.83
N SER A 45 -0.37 -8.81 -1.15
CA SER A 45 -0.78 -10.08 -1.73
C SER A 45 -2.26 -9.99 -2.08
N SER A 46 -2.59 -10.23 -3.34
CA SER A 46 -3.96 -10.10 -3.82
C SER A 46 -4.33 -11.22 -4.78
N GLU A 47 -5.63 -11.42 -4.97
CA GLU A 47 -6.15 -12.41 -5.90
C GLU A 47 -6.11 -11.94 -7.35
N ARG A 48 -5.92 -10.64 -7.55
CA ARG A 48 -5.84 -10.02 -8.87
C ARG A 48 -4.75 -8.97 -8.88
N PRO A 49 -4.16 -8.66 -10.05
CA PRO A 49 -3.18 -7.58 -10.13
C PRO A 49 -3.85 -6.23 -9.81
N LEU A 50 -3.15 -5.41 -9.05
CA LEU A 50 -3.60 -4.07 -8.67
C LEU A 50 -2.76 -3.02 -9.39
N ALA A 51 -3.38 -1.89 -9.69
CA ALA A 51 -2.67 -0.72 -10.20
C ALA A 51 -2.33 0.23 -9.06
N VAL A 52 -1.35 1.10 -9.26
CA VAL A 52 -1.01 2.12 -8.27
C VAL A 52 -2.21 3.02 -7.98
N ASP A 53 -3.07 3.26 -8.97
CA ASP A 53 -4.28 4.06 -8.79
C ASP A 53 -5.24 3.43 -7.80
N ASP A 54 -5.34 2.09 -7.77
CA ASP A 54 -6.20 1.40 -6.80
C ASP A 54 -5.74 1.68 -5.37
N ILE A 55 -4.44 1.74 -5.17
CA ILE A 55 -3.88 2.06 -3.86
C ILE A 55 -4.15 3.52 -3.51
N ASN A 56 -3.94 4.43 -4.45
CA ASN A 56 -4.16 5.86 -4.22
C ASN A 56 -5.62 6.20 -3.92
N ILE A 57 -6.56 5.47 -4.48
CA ILE A 57 -7.98 5.67 -4.21
C ILE A 57 -8.28 5.48 -2.72
N VAL A 58 -7.73 4.43 -2.10
CA VAL A 58 -7.98 4.17 -0.67
C VAL A 58 -7.15 5.07 0.24
N LEU A 59 -6.11 5.73 -0.29
CA LEU A 59 -5.28 6.66 0.46
C LEU A 59 -5.67 8.12 0.25
N THR A 60 -6.74 8.37 -0.50
CA THR A 60 -7.17 9.73 -0.87
C THR A 60 -7.44 10.64 0.33
N ASP A 61 -7.96 10.08 1.43
CA ASP A 61 -8.30 10.84 2.63
C ASP A 61 -7.09 11.11 3.54
N SER A 62 -5.91 10.73 3.10
CA SER A 62 -4.69 10.91 3.88
C SER A 62 -3.65 11.66 3.06
N ASP A 63 -2.55 12.04 3.70
CA ASP A 63 -1.41 12.66 3.03
C ASP A 63 -0.50 11.64 2.36
N TYR A 64 -0.87 10.37 2.39
CA TYR A 64 -0.07 9.29 1.83
C TYR A 64 -0.32 9.16 0.35
N ARG A 65 0.73 8.81 -0.39
CA ARG A 65 0.63 8.60 -1.83
C ARG A 65 1.44 7.38 -2.23
N ALA A 66 0.83 6.50 -3.01
CA ALA A 66 1.50 5.33 -3.53
C ALA A 66 2.15 5.64 -4.87
N GLU A 67 3.32 5.05 -5.09
CA GLU A 67 4.04 5.13 -6.35
C GLU A 67 4.47 3.72 -6.74
N GLU A 68 4.72 3.50 -8.03
CA GLU A 68 5.23 2.23 -8.49
C GLU A 68 6.65 2.02 -7.97
N TYR A 69 6.92 0.78 -7.56
CA TYR A 69 8.25 0.41 -7.11
C TYR A 69 9.12 0.07 -8.32
N HIS A 70 10.29 0.70 -8.38
CA HIS A 70 11.29 0.44 -9.40
C HIS A 70 12.53 -0.13 -8.72
N ALA A 71 12.86 -1.36 -9.05
CA ALA A 71 14.05 -2.03 -8.49
C ALA A 71 15.32 -1.49 -9.12
#